data_052ff21d62094939b0b8b0a8bd7e8078
#
_entry.id   052ff21d62094939b0b8b0a8bd7e8078
#
_cell.length_a   1.000
_cell.length_b   1.000
_cell.length_c   1.000
_cell.angle_alpha   90.00
_cell.angle_beta   90.00
_cell.angle_gamma   90.00
#
_symmetry.space_group_name_H-M   'P 1'
#
loop_
_entity.id
_entity.type
_entity.pdbx_description
1 polymer ?
#
loop_
_entity_poly.entity_id
_entity_poly.type
_entity_poly.pdbx_seq_one_letter_code
_entity_poly.pdbx_strand_id
1 'polypeptide(L)'
;MSWGNHVDKRLDERRRSAVTCNLYHPDDAVDKIYSVSFPKGSFVACYGASHGWLVLANDLSNLVLHNPVTLAMIPLPPITDFACVEAVYGSEEGNLEHYLLETNSRFEAYRLGIWFYQKAVLSCSPSRGGDYVVMIIHNNGEWLSFVRAGQSKWQVASTLSGGDRYLDCAYHKGRFHAVTLHGMVEKWDLDGASNGPTREVFYAARPYGGLGLILTRHLVSTPWGDLLQVRAILAHHYPDGIAFQICKVDPDGCKGVVQENVLMDHALFLGLNHSACLPTQNLPGIRPHCIYFSSPVIIHAFDWLLGLRVWGGVRTYDLETGKFERAVPFCDVKEQIYGLFPSEVWITQNLQ
;
A
#
# COMPACT_ATOMS: atom_id res chain seq x y z
N MET A 1 8.35 -11.20 -5.55
CA MET A 1 7.32 -11.34 -6.58
C MET A 1 6.59 -10.02 -6.70
N SER A 2 6.39 -9.52 -7.90
CA SER A 2 5.62 -8.28 -8.14
C SER A 2 4.27 -8.61 -8.76
N TRP A 3 3.28 -7.79 -8.47
CA TRP A 3 1.94 -7.87 -9.05
C TRP A 3 1.82 -6.87 -10.19
N GLY A 4 1.39 -7.32 -11.37
CA GLY A 4 1.05 -6.45 -12.48
C GLY A 4 -0.33 -6.82 -13.03
N ASN A 5 -1.21 -5.85 -13.23
CA ASN A 5 -2.49 -6.06 -13.88
C ASN A 5 -2.31 -6.19 -15.40
N HIS A 6 -2.41 -7.40 -15.91
CA HIS A 6 -2.66 -7.61 -17.33
C HIS A 6 -4.17 -7.72 -17.52
N VAL A 7 -4.79 -6.66 -17.99
CA VAL A 7 -6.18 -6.75 -18.47
C VAL A 7 -6.12 -7.43 -19.83
N ASP A 8 -6.64 -8.65 -19.91
CA ASP A 8 -6.83 -9.31 -21.20
C ASP A 8 -7.79 -8.46 -22.04
N LYS A 9 -7.33 -7.92 -23.16
CA LYS A 9 -8.10 -7.08 -24.11
C LYS A 9 -9.36 -7.74 -24.68
N ARG A 10 -9.60 -9.03 -24.37
CA ARG A 10 -10.79 -9.78 -24.78
C ARG A 10 -11.95 -9.69 -23.80
N LEU A 11 -11.74 -9.13 -22.61
CA LEU A 11 -12.81 -8.92 -21.66
C LEU A 11 -13.54 -7.63 -22.00
N ASP A 12 -14.83 -7.78 -22.24
CA ASP A 12 -15.83 -6.74 -22.47
C ASP A 12 -15.41 -5.39 -21.87
N GLU A 13 -15.32 -4.35 -22.70
CA GLU A 13 -14.92 -2.97 -22.31
C GLU A 13 -15.73 -2.41 -21.13
N ARG A 14 -16.79 -3.11 -20.72
CA ARG A 14 -17.64 -2.79 -19.58
C ARG A 14 -17.17 -3.36 -18.25
N ARG A 15 -16.28 -4.36 -18.23
CA ARG A 15 -15.78 -4.99 -17.00
C ARG A 15 -14.34 -4.56 -16.72
N ARG A 16 -14.19 -3.54 -15.89
CA ARG A 16 -12.89 -3.04 -15.42
C ARG A 16 -12.32 -3.84 -14.24
N SER A 17 -12.45 -5.15 -14.29
CA SER A 17 -12.01 -6.01 -13.20
C SER A 17 -11.12 -7.14 -13.71
N ALA A 18 -10.10 -7.51 -12.93
CA ALA A 18 -9.19 -8.58 -13.26
C ALA A 18 -9.68 -9.90 -12.65
N VAL A 19 -9.55 -10.97 -13.42
CA VAL A 19 -9.79 -12.37 -12.98
C VAL A 19 -8.48 -13.12 -12.78
N THR A 20 -7.35 -12.54 -13.15
CA THR A 20 -6.01 -13.10 -13.00
C THR A 20 -5.04 -12.06 -12.51
N CYS A 21 -3.97 -12.51 -11.86
CA CYS A 21 -2.80 -11.71 -11.59
C CYS A 21 -1.55 -12.34 -12.17
N ASN A 22 -0.60 -11.51 -12.55
CA ASN A 22 0.69 -11.95 -13.03
C ASN A 22 1.73 -11.75 -11.94
N LEU A 23 2.46 -12.80 -11.63
CA LEU A 23 3.56 -12.79 -10.68
C LEU A 23 4.89 -12.84 -11.44
N TYR A 24 5.82 -11.99 -11.05
CA TYR A 24 7.17 -11.94 -11.61
C TYR A 24 8.17 -12.24 -10.51
N HIS A 25 9.16 -13.06 -10.79
CA HIS A 25 10.27 -13.27 -9.88
C HIS A 25 11.47 -12.42 -10.34
N PRO A 26 12.18 -11.72 -9.44
CA PRO A 26 13.30 -10.86 -9.83
C PRO A 26 14.45 -11.58 -10.55
N ASP A 27 14.61 -12.87 -10.30
CA ASP A 27 15.69 -13.71 -10.89
C ASP A 27 15.33 -14.36 -12.19
N ASP A 28 14.06 -14.41 -12.51
CA ASP A 28 13.65 -15.04 -13.76
C ASP A 28 14.11 -14.15 -14.93
N ALA A 29 14.71 -14.78 -15.94
CA ALA A 29 14.92 -14.11 -17.22
C ALA A 29 13.59 -13.44 -17.63
N VAL A 30 13.71 -12.26 -18.17
CA VAL A 30 12.68 -11.25 -18.50
C VAL A 30 11.30 -11.80 -18.95
N ASP A 31 11.22 -13.08 -19.31
CA ASP A 31 10.07 -13.69 -19.99
C ASP A 31 9.25 -14.63 -19.14
N LYS A 32 9.59 -14.88 -17.86
CA LYS A 32 8.81 -15.79 -17.03
C LYS A 32 7.73 -15.06 -16.24
N ILE A 33 6.50 -15.19 -16.70
CA ILE A 33 5.30 -14.66 -16.07
C ILE A 33 4.49 -15.85 -15.53
N TYR A 34 4.20 -15.82 -14.25
CA TYR A 34 3.33 -16.79 -13.59
C TYR A 34 1.94 -16.18 -13.44
N SER A 35 0.97 -16.62 -14.26
CA SER A 35 -0.41 -16.18 -14.13
C SER A 35 -1.15 -17.01 -13.10
N VAL A 36 -1.76 -16.35 -12.15
CA VAL A 36 -2.61 -16.94 -11.12
C VAL A 36 -4.03 -16.47 -11.33
N SER A 37 -4.95 -17.39 -11.56
CA SER A 37 -6.37 -17.09 -11.67
C SER A 37 -7.01 -16.99 -10.29
N PHE A 38 -7.90 -16.01 -10.11
CA PHE A 38 -8.69 -15.92 -8.91
C PHE A 38 -9.78 -17.00 -8.90
N PRO A 39 -9.91 -17.77 -7.81
CA PRO A 39 -10.81 -18.92 -7.80
C PRO A 39 -12.29 -18.54 -7.84
N LYS A 40 -12.64 -17.33 -7.42
CA LYS A 40 -14.01 -16.82 -7.46
C LYS A 40 -14.02 -15.30 -7.60
N GLY A 41 -14.82 -14.82 -8.54
CA GLY A 41 -15.08 -13.41 -8.71
C GLY A 41 -14.01 -12.64 -9.48
N SER A 42 -14.20 -11.37 -9.56
CA SER A 42 -13.32 -10.41 -10.21
C SER A 42 -12.90 -9.34 -9.21
N PHE A 43 -11.70 -8.81 -9.38
CA PHE A 43 -11.15 -7.80 -8.47
C PHE A 43 -10.81 -6.53 -9.24
N VAL A 44 -11.17 -5.40 -8.65
CA VAL A 44 -10.99 -4.07 -9.26
C VAL A 44 -9.70 -3.42 -8.81
N ALA A 45 -9.19 -3.78 -7.62
CA ALA A 45 -7.99 -3.16 -7.06
C ALA A 45 -7.27 -4.07 -6.04
N CYS A 46 -5.96 -3.80 -5.84
CA CYS A 46 -5.14 -4.38 -4.78
C CYS A 46 -4.63 -3.26 -3.88
N TYR A 47 -4.85 -3.38 -2.57
CA TYR A 47 -4.49 -2.36 -1.58
C TYR A 47 -3.41 -2.77 -0.60
N GLY A 48 -2.85 -3.95 -0.77
CA GLY A 48 -1.77 -4.41 0.05
C GLY A 48 -1.31 -5.81 -0.27
N ALA A 49 -0.07 -6.07 0.08
CA ALA A 49 0.48 -7.41 0.17
C ALA A 49 1.22 -7.51 1.50
N SER A 50 0.85 -8.46 2.32
CA SER A 50 1.42 -8.64 3.65
C SER A 50 1.45 -10.11 4.00
N HIS A 51 2.59 -10.61 4.45
CA HIS A 51 2.77 -12.00 4.87
C HIS A 51 2.31 -13.05 3.84
N GLY A 52 2.54 -12.78 2.54
CA GLY A 52 2.16 -13.69 1.45
C GLY A 52 0.68 -13.61 1.06
N TRP A 53 -0.09 -12.72 1.65
CA TRP A 53 -1.49 -12.47 1.32
C TRP A 53 -1.67 -11.13 0.62
N LEU A 54 -2.58 -11.10 -0.35
CA LEU A 54 -3.04 -9.89 -1.03
C LEU A 54 -4.32 -9.39 -0.38
N VAL A 55 -4.48 -8.08 -0.34
CA VAL A 55 -5.74 -7.43 0.06
C VAL A 55 -6.38 -6.84 -1.19
N LEU A 56 -7.47 -7.44 -1.63
CA LEU A 56 -8.12 -7.16 -2.91
C LEU A 56 -9.51 -6.57 -2.68
N ALA A 57 -9.91 -5.60 -3.49
CA ALA A 57 -11.29 -5.15 -3.56
C ALA A 57 -12.01 -5.82 -4.72
N ASN A 58 -13.17 -6.41 -4.47
CA ASN A 58 -14.01 -7.00 -5.50
C ASN A 58 -14.89 -5.96 -6.21
N ASP A 59 -15.70 -6.38 -7.17
CA ASP A 59 -16.62 -5.54 -7.96
C ASP A 59 -17.74 -4.88 -7.14
N LEU A 60 -18.00 -5.37 -5.93
CA LEU A 60 -18.88 -4.73 -4.94
C LEU A 60 -18.09 -3.86 -3.94
N SER A 61 -16.84 -3.56 -4.20
CA SER A 61 -15.95 -2.80 -3.32
C SER A 61 -15.67 -3.44 -1.95
N ASN A 62 -16.02 -4.70 -1.75
CA ASN A 62 -15.69 -5.41 -0.53
C ASN A 62 -14.27 -5.94 -0.57
N LEU A 63 -13.59 -5.89 0.57
CA LEU A 63 -12.23 -6.40 0.68
C LEU A 63 -12.20 -7.90 0.94
N VAL A 64 -11.20 -8.54 0.34
CA VAL A 64 -10.91 -9.96 0.49
C VAL A 64 -9.42 -10.15 0.67
N LEU A 65 -9.01 -10.98 1.63
CA LEU A 65 -7.65 -11.50 1.71
C LEU A 65 -7.54 -12.69 0.76
N HIS A 66 -6.53 -12.67 -0.10
CA HIS A 66 -6.26 -13.76 -1.04
C HIS A 66 -4.80 -14.21 -0.95
N ASN A 67 -4.60 -15.51 -0.76
CA ASN A 67 -3.27 -16.11 -0.85
C ASN A 67 -3.07 -16.68 -2.25
N PRO A 68 -2.20 -16.10 -3.08
CA PRO A 68 -2.04 -16.50 -4.48
C PRO A 68 -1.37 -17.87 -4.65
N VAL A 69 -0.73 -18.42 -3.62
CA VAL A 69 -0.08 -19.73 -3.64
C VAL A 69 -1.05 -20.85 -3.29
N THR A 70 -1.81 -20.67 -2.19
CA THR A 70 -2.78 -21.66 -1.72
C THR A 70 -4.18 -21.49 -2.31
N LEU A 71 -4.43 -20.37 -3.00
CA LEU A 71 -5.71 -19.93 -3.52
C LEU A 71 -6.79 -19.72 -2.43
N ALA A 72 -6.38 -19.67 -1.16
CA ALA A 72 -7.29 -19.42 -0.06
C ALA A 72 -7.81 -17.98 -0.10
N MET A 73 -9.07 -17.81 0.27
CA MET A 73 -9.75 -16.52 0.32
C MET A 73 -10.46 -16.34 1.65
N ILE A 74 -10.33 -15.16 2.26
CA ILE A 74 -11.00 -14.78 3.49
C ILE A 74 -11.72 -13.46 3.25
N PRO A 75 -13.06 -13.42 3.28
CA PRO A 75 -13.78 -12.16 3.16
C PRO A 75 -13.55 -11.31 4.42
N LEU A 76 -13.42 -10.00 4.21
CA LEU A 76 -13.42 -9.00 5.28
C LEU A 76 -14.82 -8.36 5.39
N PRO A 77 -15.12 -7.62 6.47
CA PRO A 77 -16.40 -6.96 6.60
C PRO A 77 -16.72 -6.05 5.40
N PRO A 78 -18.00 -5.92 5.05
CA PRO A 78 -18.39 -5.20 3.84
C PRO A 78 -18.07 -3.71 3.92
N ILE A 79 -17.96 -3.05 2.77
CA ILE A 79 -17.69 -1.60 2.69
C ILE A 79 -18.78 -0.77 3.36
N THR A 80 -20.01 -1.27 3.37
CA THR A 80 -21.16 -0.63 4.03
C THR A 80 -21.10 -0.60 5.55
N ASP A 81 -20.09 -1.26 6.12
CA ASP A 81 -19.83 -1.20 7.55
C ASP A 81 -19.10 0.09 7.97
N PHE A 82 -18.51 0.79 7.02
CA PHE A 82 -17.98 2.13 7.25
C PHE A 82 -19.15 3.15 7.28
N ALA A 83 -19.23 3.91 8.38
CA ALA A 83 -20.33 4.87 8.59
C ALA A 83 -20.46 5.93 7.48
N CYS A 84 -19.38 6.18 6.72
CA CYS A 84 -19.38 7.12 5.60
C CYS A 84 -19.92 6.52 4.29
N VAL A 85 -20.34 5.23 4.27
CA VAL A 85 -20.80 4.54 3.06
C VAL A 85 -22.20 3.98 3.28
N GLU A 86 -23.13 4.39 2.44
CA GLU A 86 -24.50 3.87 2.41
C GLU A 86 -24.76 3.14 1.09
N ALA A 87 -25.38 1.95 1.17
CA ALA A 87 -25.79 1.21 -0.01
C ALA A 87 -27.22 1.59 -0.40
N VAL A 88 -27.44 1.96 -1.67
CA VAL A 88 -28.74 2.22 -2.23
C VAL A 88 -29.15 1.07 -3.15
N TYR A 89 -30.30 0.49 -2.89
CA TYR A 89 -30.84 -0.64 -3.63
C TYR A 89 -31.97 -0.20 -4.53
N GLY A 90 -32.02 -0.74 -5.74
CA GLY A 90 -33.09 -0.49 -6.69
C GLY A 90 -34.43 -1.05 -6.22
N SER A 91 -35.53 -0.44 -6.67
CA SER A 91 -36.88 -0.82 -6.32
C SER A 91 -37.32 -2.17 -6.90
N GLU A 92 -36.73 -2.59 -7.99
CA GLU A 92 -36.97 -3.88 -8.64
C GLU A 92 -35.84 -4.85 -8.29
N GLU A 93 -36.12 -5.99 -7.66
CA GLU A 93 -35.22 -7.09 -7.33
C GLU A 93 -34.22 -6.87 -6.16
N GLY A 94 -34.19 -5.70 -5.51
CA GLY A 94 -33.28 -5.46 -4.37
C GLY A 94 -31.79 -5.52 -4.72
N ASN A 95 -31.44 -5.32 -6.00
CA ASN A 95 -30.06 -5.24 -6.44
C ASN A 95 -29.40 -3.93 -6.02
N LEU A 96 -28.12 -3.97 -5.65
CA LEU A 96 -27.33 -2.78 -5.34
C LEU A 96 -27.27 -1.89 -6.59
N GLU A 97 -27.80 -0.66 -6.47
CA GLU A 97 -27.77 0.34 -7.54
C GLU A 97 -26.48 1.16 -7.49
N HIS A 98 -26.19 1.74 -6.33
CA HIS A 98 -24.99 2.54 -6.12
C HIS A 98 -24.67 2.69 -4.62
N TYR A 99 -23.50 3.23 -4.32
CA TYR A 99 -23.14 3.70 -2.99
C TYR A 99 -23.25 5.22 -2.91
N LEU A 100 -23.66 5.70 -1.73
CA LEU A 100 -23.59 7.11 -1.34
C LEU A 100 -22.48 7.28 -0.31
N LEU A 101 -21.69 8.32 -0.46
CA LEU A 101 -20.80 8.79 0.60
C LEU A 101 -21.47 9.93 1.39
N GLU A 102 -20.95 10.22 2.58
CA GLU A 102 -21.43 11.34 3.44
C GLU A 102 -21.55 12.67 2.68
N THR A 103 -20.77 12.87 1.62
CA THR A 103 -20.83 14.04 0.73
C THR A 103 -22.01 14.04 -0.24
N ASN A 104 -22.93 13.08 -0.14
CA ASN A 104 -24.00 12.81 -1.11
C ASN A 104 -23.48 12.48 -2.53
N SER A 105 -22.23 12.13 -2.66
CA SER A 105 -21.65 11.70 -3.93
C SER A 105 -22.04 10.25 -4.23
N ARG A 106 -22.54 10.00 -5.45
CA ARG A 106 -22.95 8.68 -5.92
C ARG A 106 -21.82 7.98 -6.64
N PHE A 107 -21.61 6.70 -6.33
CA PHE A 107 -20.59 5.87 -6.96
C PHE A 107 -21.14 4.51 -7.35
N GLU A 108 -20.85 4.08 -8.57
CA GLU A 108 -21.04 2.69 -8.96
C GLU A 108 -20.20 1.77 -8.04
N ALA A 109 -20.73 0.60 -7.73
CA ALA A 109 -20.14 -0.29 -6.74
C ALA A 109 -18.64 -0.51 -6.98
N TYR A 110 -18.23 -0.87 -8.20
CA TYR A 110 -16.83 -1.13 -8.54
C TYR A 110 -15.93 0.12 -8.45
N ARG A 111 -16.48 1.32 -8.72
CA ARG A 111 -15.70 2.57 -8.69
C ARG A 111 -15.24 2.91 -7.28
N LEU A 112 -16.09 2.69 -6.30
CA LEU A 112 -15.72 2.95 -4.91
C LEU A 112 -14.54 2.05 -4.49
N GLY A 113 -14.54 0.77 -4.92
CA GLY A 113 -13.45 -0.15 -4.69
C GLY A 113 -12.13 0.21 -5.37
N ILE A 114 -12.10 1.20 -6.27
CA ILE A 114 -10.87 1.62 -6.95
C ILE A 114 -10.11 2.71 -6.17
N TRP A 115 -10.79 3.56 -5.43
CA TRP A 115 -10.13 4.72 -4.82
C TRP A 115 -10.40 4.90 -3.33
N PHE A 116 -11.43 4.25 -2.78
CA PHE A 116 -11.84 4.43 -1.38
C PHE A 116 -10.75 3.98 -0.40
N TYR A 117 -10.07 2.90 -0.72
CA TYR A 117 -8.98 2.37 0.08
C TYR A 117 -7.64 2.87 -0.45
N GLN A 118 -6.67 3.08 0.44
CA GLN A 118 -5.32 3.50 0.07
C GLN A 118 -4.27 2.44 0.39
N LYS A 119 -4.34 1.83 1.56
CA LYS A 119 -3.38 0.80 1.97
C LYS A 119 -3.95 -0.11 3.04
N ALA A 120 -3.55 -1.39 3.00
CA ALA A 120 -3.89 -2.35 4.04
C ALA A 120 -2.66 -3.18 4.45
N VAL A 121 -2.52 -3.44 5.75
CA VAL A 121 -1.42 -4.20 6.35
C VAL A 121 -1.95 -5.18 7.37
N LEU A 122 -1.38 -6.38 7.40
CA LEU A 122 -1.69 -7.43 8.38
C LEU A 122 -0.65 -7.46 9.50
N SER A 123 -1.09 -7.80 10.73
CA SER A 123 -0.18 -8.02 11.86
C SER A 123 0.64 -9.30 11.73
N CYS A 124 0.05 -10.35 11.15
CA CYS A 124 0.69 -11.63 10.88
C CYS A 124 -0.04 -12.38 9.76
N SER A 125 0.50 -13.54 9.37
CA SER A 125 -0.11 -14.34 8.32
C SER A 125 -1.38 -15.05 8.79
N PRO A 126 -2.51 -14.89 8.10
CA PRO A 126 -3.71 -15.70 8.32
C PRO A 126 -3.48 -17.21 8.23
N SER A 127 -2.47 -17.65 7.45
CA SER A 127 -2.13 -19.08 7.30
C SER A 127 -1.66 -19.75 8.58
N ARG A 128 -1.30 -18.98 9.60
CA ARG A 128 -0.85 -19.53 10.89
C ARG A 128 -1.99 -19.90 11.84
N GLY A 129 -3.25 -19.69 11.41
CA GLY A 129 -4.42 -20.04 12.22
C GLY A 129 -4.58 -19.23 13.52
N GLY A 130 -4.01 -18.03 13.57
CA GLY A 130 -4.00 -17.16 14.74
C GLY A 130 -4.85 -15.90 14.59
N ASP A 131 -4.82 -15.09 15.63
CA ASP A 131 -5.51 -13.80 15.71
C ASP A 131 -4.75 -12.73 14.93
N TYR A 132 -4.93 -12.67 13.61
CA TYR A 132 -4.42 -11.57 12.82
C TYR A 132 -5.33 -10.35 12.92
N VAL A 133 -4.75 -9.20 12.69
CA VAL A 133 -5.44 -7.93 12.56
C VAL A 133 -5.13 -7.34 11.19
N VAL A 134 -6.14 -6.84 10.51
CA VAL A 134 -5.99 -6.04 9.29
C VAL A 134 -6.20 -4.58 9.65
N MET A 135 -5.20 -3.73 9.39
CA MET A 135 -5.32 -2.29 9.49
C MET A 135 -5.40 -1.70 8.09
N ILE A 136 -6.30 -0.73 7.90
CA ILE A 136 -6.56 -0.13 6.60
C ILE A 136 -6.64 1.39 6.69
N ILE A 137 -6.01 2.04 5.70
CA ILE A 137 -6.17 3.47 5.41
C ILE A 137 -7.22 3.60 4.32
N HIS A 138 -8.23 4.43 4.55
CA HIS A 138 -9.32 4.62 3.59
C HIS A 138 -9.89 6.05 3.61
N ASN A 139 -10.92 6.29 2.78
CA ASN A 139 -11.58 7.58 2.64
C ASN A 139 -10.57 8.71 2.38
N ASN A 140 -9.88 8.64 1.23
CA ASN A 140 -8.86 9.61 0.82
C ASN A 140 -7.68 9.76 1.81
N GLY A 141 -7.42 8.73 2.63
CA GLY A 141 -6.36 8.74 3.64
C GLY A 141 -6.73 9.43 4.94
N GLU A 142 -7.94 9.90 5.10
CA GLU A 142 -8.39 10.60 6.32
C GLU A 142 -8.75 9.64 7.44
N TRP A 143 -9.05 8.38 7.14
CA TRP A 143 -9.52 7.39 8.11
C TRP A 143 -8.56 6.22 8.23
N LEU A 144 -8.35 5.80 9.46
CA LEU A 144 -7.63 4.59 9.83
C LEU A 144 -8.58 3.66 10.57
N SER A 145 -8.78 2.46 10.04
CA SER A 145 -9.66 1.46 10.63
C SER A 145 -8.97 0.11 10.71
N PHE A 146 -9.48 -0.78 11.55
CA PHE A 146 -8.96 -2.13 11.68
C PHE A 146 -10.09 -3.15 11.90
N VAL A 147 -9.76 -4.41 11.63
CA VAL A 147 -10.61 -5.57 11.95
C VAL A 147 -9.73 -6.72 12.43
N ARG A 148 -10.20 -7.46 13.43
CA ARG A 148 -9.56 -8.68 13.92
C ARG A 148 -10.11 -9.90 13.20
N ALA A 149 -9.32 -10.96 13.13
CA ALA A 149 -9.77 -12.25 12.63
C ALA A 149 -11.11 -12.66 13.28
N GLY A 150 -12.06 -13.08 12.43
CA GLY A 150 -13.38 -13.53 12.89
C GLY A 150 -14.35 -12.43 13.30
N GLN A 151 -13.95 -11.16 13.34
CA GLN A 151 -14.88 -10.06 13.57
C GLN A 151 -15.63 -9.70 12.27
N SER A 152 -16.90 -9.33 12.44
CA SER A 152 -17.82 -9.01 11.34
C SER A 152 -17.92 -7.51 11.05
N LYS A 153 -17.21 -6.66 11.82
CA LYS A 153 -17.31 -5.20 11.72
C LYS A 153 -15.95 -4.51 11.78
N TRP A 154 -15.79 -3.50 10.92
CA TRP A 154 -14.68 -2.57 11.01
C TRP A 154 -14.76 -1.71 12.27
N GLN A 155 -13.62 -1.46 12.88
CA GLN A 155 -13.47 -0.53 14.01
C GLN A 155 -12.63 0.65 13.56
N VAL A 156 -13.12 1.87 13.82
CA VAL A 156 -12.36 3.08 13.52
C VAL A 156 -11.32 3.28 14.62
N ALA A 157 -10.06 3.36 14.23
CA ALA A 157 -8.97 3.72 15.12
C ALA A 157 -8.84 5.24 15.21
N SER A 158 -8.83 5.94 14.07
CA SER A 158 -8.67 7.38 14.02
C SER A 158 -9.28 8.00 12.76
N THR A 159 -9.63 9.27 12.89
CA THR A 159 -9.99 10.15 11.77
C THR A 159 -9.12 11.40 11.84
N LEU A 160 -8.65 11.86 10.70
CA LEU A 160 -7.91 13.11 10.55
C LEU A 160 -8.81 14.20 9.97
N SER A 161 -8.43 15.43 10.24
CA SER A 161 -9.09 16.62 9.72
C SER A 161 -8.05 17.68 9.36
N GLY A 162 -8.47 18.81 8.79
CA GLY A 162 -7.57 19.92 8.51
C GLY A 162 -6.59 19.69 7.36
N GLY A 163 -6.92 18.76 6.45
CA GLY A 163 -6.10 18.50 5.26
C GLY A 163 -4.92 17.54 5.47
N ASP A 164 -4.72 17.01 6.69
CA ASP A 164 -3.77 15.92 6.90
C ASP A 164 -4.38 14.57 6.49
N ARG A 165 -3.54 13.61 6.13
CA ARG A 165 -3.96 12.27 5.71
C ARG A 165 -2.90 11.24 6.04
N TYR A 166 -3.31 10.01 6.29
CA TYR A 166 -2.41 8.87 6.41
C TYR A 166 -1.83 8.52 5.05
N LEU A 167 -0.53 8.32 4.99
CA LEU A 167 0.18 7.90 3.78
C LEU A 167 0.63 6.46 3.83
N ASP A 168 0.95 5.95 5.01
CA ASP A 168 1.39 4.57 5.20
C ASP A 168 1.07 4.06 6.60
N CYS A 169 0.99 2.73 6.71
CA CYS A 169 0.96 2.03 7.98
C CYS A 169 1.83 0.78 7.93
N ALA A 170 2.37 0.38 9.08
CA ALA A 170 3.22 -0.79 9.24
C ALA A 170 2.97 -1.48 10.59
N TYR A 171 3.20 -2.79 10.64
CA TYR A 171 3.22 -3.53 11.90
C TYR A 171 4.66 -3.72 12.35
N HIS A 172 4.98 -3.26 13.54
CA HIS A 172 6.33 -3.28 14.10
C HIS A 172 6.29 -3.57 15.59
N LYS A 173 7.06 -4.56 16.05
CA LYS A 173 7.18 -4.94 17.47
C LYS A 173 5.84 -5.06 18.20
N GLY A 174 4.89 -5.77 17.60
CA GLY A 174 3.60 -6.03 18.23
C GLY A 174 2.61 -4.87 18.18
N ARG A 175 2.89 -3.77 17.47
CA ARG A 175 2.04 -2.60 17.37
C ARG A 175 1.93 -2.11 15.94
N PHE A 176 0.77 -1.55 15.59
CA PHE A 176 0.63 -0.81 14.34
C PHE A 176 1.18 0.60 14.48
N HIS A 177 1.80 1.07 13.43
CA HIS A 177 2.26 2.44 13.28
C HIS A 177 1.66 3.01 12.01
N ALA A 178 1.25 4.27 12.04
CA ALA A 178 0.76 4.99 10.86
C ALA A 178 1.50 6.32 10.74
N VAL A 179 1.77 6.77 9.52
CA VAL A 179 2.42 8.05 9.25
C VAL A 179 1.52 8.94 8.40
N THR A 180 1.45 10.22 8.77
CA THR A 180 0.65 11.21 8.07
C THR A 180 1.47 12.01 7.05
N LEU A 181 0.80 12.75 6.17
CA LEU A 181 1.41 13.65 5.20
C LEU A 181 2.30 14.69 5.88
N HIS A 182 1.85 15.27 7.01
CA HIS A 182 2.64 16.22 7.76
C HIS A 182 3.75 15.59 8.60
N GLY A 183 3.85 14.25 8.61
CA GLY A 183 4.94 13.51 9.24
C GLY A 183 4.72 13.13 10.68
N MET A 184 3.51 13.23 11.17
CA MET A 184 3.12 12.67 12.43
C MET A 184 3.17 11.14 12.31
N VAL A 185 3.77 10.46 13.30
CA VAL A 185 3.78 9.01 13.41
C VAL A 185 2.94 8.63 14.63
N GLU A 186 1.96 7.79 14.42
CA GLU A 186 1.11 7.25 15.48
C GLU A 186 1.46 5.79 15.72
N LYS A 187 1.60 5.41 16.98
CA LYS A 187 1.75 4.02 17.44
C LYS A 187 0.48 3.60 18.14
N TRP A 188 -0.10 2.52 17.69
CA TRP A 188 -1.40 2.05 18.13
C TRP A 188 -1.31 0.81 19.00
N ASP A 189 -1.88 0.87 20.20
CA ASP A 189 -2.26 -0.27 21.00
C ASP A 189 -3.74 -0.58 20.79
N LEU A 190 -4.01 -1.65 20.07
CA LEU A 190 -5.38 -2.07 19.77
C LEU A 190 -6.00 -2.90 20.92
N ASP A 191 -5.19 -3.40 21.85
CA ASP A 191 -5.60 -4.23 22.97
C ASP A 191 -5.84 -3.41 24.25
N GLY A 192 -5.85 -2.09 24.14
CA GLY A 192 -5.98 -1.17 25.26
C GLY A 192 -7.15 -1.53 26.19
N ALA A 193 -6.84 -1.64 27.48
CA ALA A 193 -7.77 -2.08 28.52
C ALA A 193 -9.03 -1.19 28.53
N SER A 194 -10.20 -1.84 28.45
CA SER A 194 -11.55 -1.32 28.71
C SER A 194 -12.08 -0.10 27.93
N ASN A 195 -11.24 0.71 27.28
CA ASN A 195 -11.65 1.98 26.65
C ASN A 195 -11.42 2.04 25.12
N GLY A 196 -11.12 0.92 24.47
CA GLY A 196 -10.83 0.87 23.03
C GLY A 196 -9.35 1.13 22.69
N PRO A 197 -9.02 1.28 21.40
CA PRO A 197 -7.65 1.48 20.95
C PRO A 197 -7.06 2.78 21.50
N THR A 198 -5.79 2.69 21.94
CA THR A 198 -5.03 3.85 22.42
C THR A 198 -3.88 4.16 21.49
N ARG A 199 -3.47 5.43 21.42
CA ARG A 199 -2.38 5.86 20.57
C ARG A 199 -1.34 6.71 21.30
N GLU A 200 -0.09 6.51 20.92
CA GLU A 200 1.02 7.42 21.19
C GLU A 200 1.37 8.17 19.90
N VAL A 201 1.68 9.45 20.00
CA VAL A 201 1.98 10.29 18.84
C VAL A 201 3.42 10.77 18.92
N PHE A 202 4.16 10.58 17.85
CA PHE A 202 5.52 11.08 17.68
C PHE A 202 5.57 12.03 16.49
N TYR A 203 6.40 13.04 16.56
CA TYR A 203 6.61 13.91 15.41
C TYR A 203 7.90 13.48 14.69
N ALA A 204 7.77 13.15 13.43
CA ALA A 204 8.94 12.97 12.58
C ALA A 204 9.72 14.29 12.48
N ALA A 205 11.04 14.21 12.54
CA ALA A 205 11.90 15.37 12.34
C ALA A 205 11.49 16.15 11.10
N ARG A 206 11.40 17.47 11.21
CA ARG A 206 11.19 18.32 10.04
C ARG A 206 12.29 18.05 9.04
N PRO A 207 11.98 18.02 7.71
CA PRO A 207 13.02 17.86 6.72
C PRO A 207 14.07 18.96 6.91
N TYR A 208 15.33 18.56 7.04
CA TYR A 208 16.43 19.50 7.03
C TYR A 208 16.47 20.21 5.68
N GLY A 209 16.47 21.52 5.67
CA GLY A 209 16.75 22.31 4.50
C GLY A 209 15.61 22.59 3.54
N GLY A 210 14.39 22.75 3.99
CA GLY A 210 13.40 23.71 3.44
C GLY A 210 12.99 23.70 1.97
N LEU A 211 13.41 22.79 1.10
CA LEU A 211 13.25 22.99 -0.34
C LEU A 211 12.67 21.80 -1.14
N GLY A 212 12.09 20.81 -0.49
CA GLY A 212 11.48 19.69 -1.22
C GLY A 212 10.04 19.43 -0.80
N LEU A 213 9.12 19.36 -1.78
CA LEU A 213 7.78 18.86 -1.57
C LEU A 213 7.84 17.35 -1.26
N ILE A 214 7.30 16.94 -0.13
CA ILE A 214 7.20 15.52 0.20
C ILE A 214 6.08 14.90 -0.64
N LEU A 215 6.43 13.91 -1.45
CA LEU A 215 5.51 13.21 -2.32
C LEU A 215 4.83 12.04 -1.60
N THR A 216 5.61 11.25 -0.86
CA THR A 216 5.10 10.12 -0.07
C THR A 216 6.00 9.83 1.12
N ARG A 217 5.47 9.06 2.07
CA ARG A 217 6.18 8.52 3.23
C ARG A 217 5.85 7.04 3.38
N HIS A 218 6.85 6.25 3.70
CA HIS A 218 6.70 4.82 3.98
C HIS A 218 7.30 4.48 5.34
N LEU A 219 6.69 3.53 6.03
CA LEU A 219 7.19 2.96 7.27
C LEU A 219 7.76 1.58 7.00
N VAL A 220 8.98 1.32 7.42
CA VAL A 220 9.68 0.06 7.20
C VAL A 220 10.22 -0.49 8.51
N SER A 221 9.78 -1.69 8.89
CA SER A 221 10.37 -2.44 9.99
C SER A 221 11.64 -3.13 9.52
N THR A 222 12.75 -2.93 10.24
CA THR A 222 14.04 -3.56 9.91
C THR A 222 14.24 -4.85 10.69
N PRO A 223 15.03 -5.81 10.17
CA PRO A 223 15.37 -7.03 10.89
C PRO A 223 16.10 -6.81 12.22
N TRP A 224 16.85 -5.72 12.33
CA TRP A 224 17.55 -5.34 13.58
C TRP A 224 16.69 -4.55 14.57
N GLY A 225 15.38 -4.42 14.27
CA GLY A 225 14.40 -3.90 15.20
C GLY A 225 14.20 -2.40 15.20
N ASP A 226 14.66 -1.69 14.19
CA ASP A 226 14.35 -0.27 13.99
C ASP A 226 13.10 -0.10 13.15
N LEU A 227 12.37 0.98 13.36
CA LEU A 227 11.35 1.47 12.45
C LEU A 227 11.92 2.65 11.67
N LEU A 228 11.96 2.52 10.35
CA LEU A 228 12.42 3.58 9.46
C LEU A 228 11.23 4.29 8.82
N GLN A 229 11.34 5.60 8.64
CA GLN A 229 10.48 6.38 7.76
C GLN A 229 11.28 6.71 6.50
N VAL A 230 10.79 6.29 5.35
CA VAL A 230 11.36 6.59 4.04
C VAL A 230 10.48 7.65 3.37
N ARG A 231 11.06 8.75 2.95
CA ARG A 231 10.38 9.88 2.30
C ARG A 231 10.81 9.97 0.86
N ALA A 232 9.87 10.04 -0.07
CA ALA A 232 10.15 10.51 -1.42
C ALA A 232 9.91 12.03 -1.47
N ILE A 233 10.88 12.77 -1.92
CA ILE A 233 10.84 14.24 -2.00
C ILE A 233 11.04 14.69 -3.44
N LEU A 234 10.30 15.71 -3.85
CA LEU A 234 10.58 16.41 -5.09
C LEU A 234 11.82 17.29 -4.89
N ALA A 235 12.87 17.00 -5.64
CA ALA A 235 14.16 17.68 -5.51
C ALA A 235 14.68 18.08 -6.89
N HIS A 236 14.48 19.34 -7.26
CA HIS A 236 14.83 19.88 -8.58
C HIS A 236 16.30 19.76 -8.96
N HIS A 237 17.17 19.46 -8.00
CA HIS A 237 18.60 19.27 -8.23
C HIS A 237 18.99 17.86 -8.68
N TYR A 238 18.05 16.89 -8.59
CA TYR A 238 18.29 15.52 -9.03
C TYR A 238 17.80 15.32 -10.47
N PRO A 239 18.51 14.52 -11.26
CA PRO A 239 18.19 14.33 -12.69
C PRO A 239 16.75 13.87 -12.95
N ASP A 240 16.20 13.06 -12.05
CA ASP A 240 14.84 12.53 -12.14
C ASP A 240 13.84 13.36 -11.33
N GLY A 241 14.25 14.46 -10.73
CA GLY A 241 13.40 15.36 -9.95
C GLY A 241 12.91 14.79 -8.61
N ILE A 242 13.33 13.59 -8.22
CA ILE A 242 12.94 12.93 -6.97
C ILE A 242 14.17 12.37 -6.27
N ALA A 243 14.15 12.41 -4.94
CA ALA A 243 15.13 11.74 -4.09
C ALA A 243 14.44 11.03 -2.93
N PHE A 244 15.08 10.02 -2.38
CA PHE A 244 14.64 9.37 -1.16
C PHE A 244 15.48 9.80 0.04
N GLN A 245 14.82 10.01 1.17
CA GLN A 245 15.42 10.23 2.47
C GLN A 245 14.91 9.18 3.44
N ILE A 246 15.81 8.62 4.22
CA ILE A 246 15.49 7.63 5.25
C ILE A 246 15.75 8.27 6.62
N CYS A 247 14.85 8.13 7.57
CA CYS A 247 14.97 8.58 8.95
C CYS A 247 14.59 7.42 9.88
N LYS A 248 15.28 7.28 10.99
CA LYS A 248 14.85 6.39 12.06
C LYS A 248 13.70 7.05 12.81
N VAL A 249 12.62 6.29 13.04
CA VAL A 249 11.53 6.72 13.92
C VAL A 249 11.94 6.45 15.36
N ASP A 250 12.12 7.52 16.13
CA ASP A 250 12.47 7.45 17.54
C ASP A 250 11.34 8.09 18.36
N PRO A 251 10.90 7.49 19.49
CA PRO A 251 9.92 8.07 20.39
C PRO A 251 10.31 9.46 20.89
N ASP A 252 11.59 9.73 21.03
CA ASP A 252 12.13 11.03 21.48
C ASP A 252 12.23 12.08 20.37
N GLY A 253 11.67 11.78 19.21
CA GLY A 253 11.66 12.60 18.02
C GLY A 253 12.77 12.22 17.04
N CYS A 254 12.47 12.17 15.74
CA CYS A 254 13.46 11.85 14.71
C CYS A 254 14.67 12.77 14.79
N LYS A 255 15.69 12.35 15.48
CA LYS A 255 16.98 13.00 15.47
C LYS A 255 17.74 12.54 14.24
N GLY A 256 17.64 13.33 13.18
CA GLY A 256 18.61 13.28 12.11
C GLY A 256 18.16 12.50 10.86
N VAL A 257 18.56 13.07 9.74
CA VAL A 257 18.65 12.40 8.44
C VAL A 257 19.66 11.27 8.60
N VAL A 258 19.32 10.18 8.00
CA VAL A 258 20.04 8.95 8.06
C VAL A 258 21.47 9.04 7.66
N GLN A 259 22.25 8.33 8.41
CA GLN A 259 23.63 7.99 8.13
C GLN A 259 23.71 7.18 6.83
N GLU A 260 24.70 7.48 6.03
CA GLU A 260 25.22 6.57 5.01
C GLU A 260 25.38 5.18 5.63
N ASN A 261 24.94 4.13 4.94
CA ASN A 261 25.01 2.71 5.36
C ASN A 261 23.97 2.19 6.37
N VAL A 262 22.82 2.86 6.53
CA VAL A 262 21.74 2.35 7.41
C VAL A 262 21.23 0.97 7.00
N LEU A 263 21.25 0.66 5.70
CA LEU A 263 20.68 -0.58 5.19
C LEU A 263 21.66 -1.76 5.22
N MET A 264 22.93 -1.54 5.52
CA MET A 264 23.95 -2.60 5.46
C MET A 264 23.88 -3.37 4.14
N ASP A 265 23.70 -4.70 4.18
CA ASP A 265 23.56 -5.59 3.04
C ASP A 265 22.07 -5.82 2.64
N HIS A 266 21.18 -4.88 2.98
CA HIS A 266 19.75 -4.99 2.74
C HIS A 266 19.28 -4.04 1.65
N ALA A 267 18.10 -4.37 1.11
CA ALA A 267 17.33 -3.52 0.21
C ALA A 267 15.92 -3.26 0.77
N LEU A 268 15.33 -2.12 0.41
CA LEU A 268 13.96 -1.78 0.77
C LEU A 268 12.99 -2.05 -0.38
N PHE A 269 11.80 -2.55 -0.04
CA PHE A 269 10.71 -2.82 -0.97
C PHE A 269 9.49 -2.01 -0.54
N LEU A 270 9.20 -0.95 -1.29
CA LEU A 270 8.16 0.04 -0.97
C LEU A 270 7.02 -0.01 -1.99
N GLY A 271 5.83 0.34 -1.54
CA GLY A 271 4.63 0.41 -2.38
C GLY A 271 3.37 0.25 -1.54
N LEU A 272 2.32 -0.32 -2.15
CA LEU A 272 1.09 -0.67 -1.45
C LEU A 272 1.26 -1.87 -0.50
N ASN A 273 2.29 -2.69 -0.71
CA ASN A 273 2.64 -3.78 0.19
C ASN A 273 3.00 -3.27 1.60
N HIS A 274 2.94 -4.15 2.59
CA HIS A 274 3.66 -3.96 3.83
C HIS A 274 5.15 -3.81 3.50
N SER A 275 5.68 -2.61 3.69
CA SER A 275 7.06 -2.29 3.30
C SER A 275 8.04 -3.23 3.98
N ALA A 276 9.04 -3.72 3.24
CA ALA A 276 9.98 -4.73 3.71
C ALA A 276 11.43 -4.26 3.59
N CYS A 277 12.25 -4.68 4.54
CA CYS A 277 13.69 -4.57 4.50
C CYS A 277 14.26 -6.00 4.46
N LEU A 278 14.84 -6.39 3.34
CA LEU A 278 15.27 -7.77 3.08
C LEU A 278 16.76 -7.85 2.81
N PRO A 279 17.46 -8.89 3.34
CA PRO A 279 18.87 -9.14 3.01
C PRO A 279 19.00 -9.51 1.54
N THR A 280 20.02 -8.98 0.87
CA THR A 280 20.25 -9.21 -0.56
C THR A 280 21.03 -10.47 -0.86
N GLN A 281 21.70 -11.08 0.12
CA GLN A 281 22.60 -12.23 -0.05
C GLN A 281 21.91 -13.45 -0.70
N ASN A 282 20.61 -13.64 -0.45
CA ASN A 282 19.84 -14.76 -0.96
C ASN A 282 18.81 -14.34 -2.01
N LEU A 283 18.93 -13.14 -2.57
CA LEU A 283 18.05 -12.58 -3.57
C LEU A 283 18.85 -12.16 -4.81
N PRO A 284 19.18 -13.12 -5.71
CA PRO A 284 19.88 -12.81 -6.94
C PRO A 284 19.17 -11.68 -7.70
N GLY A 285 19.93 -10.80 -8.35
CA GLY A 285 19.37 -9.65 -9.05
C GLY A 285 18.94 -8.46 -8.16
N ILE A 286 18.92 -8.62 -6.83
CA ILE A 286 18.65 -7.54 -5.88
C ILE A 286 19.96 -6.98 -5.34
N ARG A 287 20.13 -5.67 -5.44
CA ARG A 287 21.35 -4.96 -4.98
C ARG A 287 21.13 -4.39 -3.57
N PRO A 288 22.16 -4.46 -2.70
CA PRO A 288 22.14 -3.76 -1.42
C PRO A 288 22.06 -2.24 -1.63
N HIS A 289 21.73 -1.51 -0.58
CA HIS A 289 21.62 -0.05 -0.55
C HIS A 289 20.66 0.53 -1.60
N CYS A 290 19.70 -0.29 -2.08
CA CYS A 290 18.73 0.11 -3.08
C CYS A 290 17.31 0.12 -2.50
N ILE A 291 16.49 1.01 -3.03
CA ILE A 291 15.05 1.06 -2.79
C ILE A 291 14.36 0.57 -4.06
N TYR A 292 13.67 -0.55 -3.94
CA TYR A 292 12.77 -1.09 -4.96
C TYR A 292 11.37 -0.60 -4.66
N PHE A 293 10.80 0.21 -5.52
CA PHE A 293 9.48 0.75 -5.24
C PHE A 293 8.55 0.68 -6.44
N SER A 294 7.28 0.45 -6.15
CA SER A 294 6.18 0.60 -7.10
C SER A 294 5.53 1.96 -6.88
N SER A 295 5.15 2.62 -7.96
CA SER A 295 4.55 3.95 -7.88
C SER A 295 3.26 3.91 -7.06
N PRO A 296 3.15 4.64 -5.96
CA PRO A 296 1.91 4.73 -5.23
C PRO A 296 0.92 5.62 -5.97
N VAL A 297 -0.35 5.28 -5.85
CA VAL A 297 -1.49 6.01 -6.43
C VAL A 297 -1.55 7.49 -5.98
N ILE A 298 -0.90 7.85 -4.89
CA ILE A 298 -0.95 9.19 -4.26
C ILE A 298 -0.27 10.27 -5.09
N ILE A 299 0.63 9.91 -5.99
CA ILE A 299 1.26 10.89 -6.90
C ILE A 299 0.22 11.54 -7.82
N HIS A 300 -0.90 10.88 -8.10
CA HIS A 300 -1.90 11.40 -9.04
C HIS A 300 -2.49 12.78 -8.69
N ALA A 301 -2.61 13.12 -7.42
CA ALA A 301 -3.14 14.43 -7.04
C ALA A 301 -2.16 15.58 -7.35
N PHE A 302 -0.86 15.29 -7.38
CA PHE A 302 0.19 16.25 -7.66
C PHE A 302 0.70 16.20 -9.11
N ASP A 303 0.57 15.06 -9.79
CA ASP A 303 0.96 14.90 -11.20
C ASP A 303 0.24 15.91 -12.09
N TRP A 304 -1.05 16.15 -11.82
CA TRP A 304 -1.85 17.12 -12.56
C TRP A 304 -1.37 18.57 -12.35
N LEU A 305 -0.91 18.90 -11.14
CA LEU A 305 -0.43 20.24 -10.78
C LEU A 305 0.99 20.52 -11.27
N LEU A 306 1.82 19.49 -11.41
CA LEU A 306 3.26 19.63 -11.65
C LEU A 306 3.70 19.15 -13.04
N GLY A 307 2.78 18.58 -13.85
CA GLY A 307 3.12 18.00 -15.15
C GLY A 307 4.10 16.83 -15.06
N LEU A 308 4.20 16.20 -13.89
CA LEU A 308 5.05 15.04 -13.67
C LEU A 308 4.49 13.86 -14.46
N ARG A 309 5.33 13.21 -15.24
CA ARG A 309 4.93 12.00 -15.96
C ARG A 309 4.59 10.91 -14.95
N VAL A 310 3.39 10.33 -15.06
CA VAL A 310 2.98 9.18 -14.28
C VAL A 310 4.01 8.08 -14.44
N TRP A 311 4.64 7.70 -13.34
CA TRP A 311 5.63 6.64 -13.35
C TRP A 311 4.90 5.32 -13.16
N GLY A 312 4.66 4.62 -14.25
CA GLY A 312 4.20 3.22 -14.17
C GLY A 312 5.38 2.30 -13.88
N GLY A 313 5.14 1.29 -13.04
CA GLY A 313 6.04 0.18 -12.88
C GLY A 313 6.95 0.20 -11.67
N VAL A 314 7.75 -0.86 -11.56
CA VAL A 314 8.77 -1.01 -10.50
C VAL A 314 10.05 -0.29 -10.91
N ARG A 315 10.59 0.49 -10.01
CA ARG A 315 11.87 1.17 -10.16
C ARG A 315 12.80 0.84 -9.01
N THR A 316 14.08 0.98 -9.27
CA THR A 316 15.13 0.94 -8.28
C THR A 316 15.72 2.32 -8.11
N TYR A 317 15.90 2.74 -6.87
CA TYR A 317 16.65 3.92 -6.52
C TYR A 317 17.89 3.49 -5.76
N ASP A 318 19.05 3.85 -6.26
CA ASP A 318 20.34 3.59 -5.64
C ASP A 318 20.66 4.73 -4.67
N LEU A 319 20.80 4.40 -3.38
CA LEU A 319 21.02 5.39 -2.33
C LEU A 319 22.42 6.02 -2.36
N GLU A 320 23.42 5.32 -2.93
CA GLU A 320 24.79 5.83 -3.01
C GLU A 320 24.93 6.83 -4.16
N THR A 321 24.33 6.51 -5.30
CA THR A 321 24.48 7.34 -6.51
C THR A 321 23.34 8.35 -6.69
N GLY A 322 22.22 8.18 -5.97
CA GLY A 322 21.02 9.00 -6.12
C GLY A 322 20.30 8.82 -7.47
N LYS A 323 20.54 7.70 -8.16
CA LYS A 323 19.98 7.46 -9.50
C LYS A 323 18.83 6.48 -9.49
N PHE A 324 17.90 6.69 -10.41
CA PHE A 324 16.82 5.76 -10.72
C PHE A 324 17.19 4.85 -11.87
N GLU A 325 16.80 3.58 -11.73
CA GLU A 325 16.88 2.58 -12.78
C GLU A 325 15.53 1.85 -12.88
N ARG A 326 15.25 1.28 -14.04
CA ARG A 326 14.12 0.35 -14.18
C ARG A 326 14.51 -0.98 -13.54
N ALA A 327 13.73 -1.46 -12.59
CA ALA A 327 14.00 -2.72 -11.91
C ALA A 327 13.55 -3.95 -12.71
N VAL A 328 12.51 -3.80 -13.52
CA VAL A 328 11.94 -4.90 -14.34
C VAL A 328 11.59 -4.34 -15.71
N PRO A 329 11.89 -5.04 -16.81
CA PRO A 329 11.38 -4.66 -18.11
C PRO A 329 9.86 -4.81 -18.11
N PHE A 330 9.20 -3.73 -18.41
CA PHE A 330 7.75 -3.65 -18.47
C PHE A 330 7.22 -4.17 -19.80
N CYS A 331 6.08 -4.86 -19.74
CA CYS A 331 5.13 -4.76 -20.85
C CYS A 331 4.88 -3.28 -21.11
N ASP A 332 5.19 -2.83 -22.32
CA ASP A 332 4.85 -1.48 -22.78
C ASP A 332 3.33 -1.27 -22.64
N VAL A 333 2.89 -0.81 -21.48
CA VAL A 333 1.51 -0.38 -21.31
C VAL A 333 1.42 1.02 -21.93
N LYS A 334 1.39 1.05 -23.27
CA LYS A 334 1.16 2.27 -24.05
C LYS A 334 -0.21 2.89 -23.83
N GLU A 335 -1.07 2.25 -23.03
CA GLU A 335 -2.43 2.68 -22.75
C GLU A 335 -2.75 2.59 -21.26
N GLN A 336 -1.98 3.29 -20.41
CA GLN A 336 -2.52 3.67 -19.11
C GLN A 336 -3.49 4.83 -19.32
N ILE A 337 -4.73 4.47 -19.64
CA ILE A 337 -5.84 5.40 -19.53
C ILE A 337 -5.96 5.76 -18.05
N TYR A 338 -5.51 6.98 -17.73
CA TYR A 338 -5.79 7.71 -16.50
C TYR A 338 -6.00 6.85 -15.23
N GLY A 339 -4.92 6.56 -14.54
CA GLY A 339 -4.88 6.54 -13.09
C GLY A 339 -5.78 5.58 -12.29
N LEU A 340 -6.43 4.62 -12.89
CA LEU A 340 -7.47 3.82 -12.23
C LEU A 340 -7.06 2.37 -11.89
N PHE A 341 -5.80 2.00 -12.05
CA PHE A 341 -5.40 0.62 -11.78
C PHE A 341 -4.35 0.54 -10.67
N PRO A 342 -4.47 -0.48 -9.81
CA PRO A 342 -3.52 -0.67 -8.74
C PRO A 342 -2.12 -0.78 -9.30
N SER A 343 -1.24 -0.08 -8.66
CA SER A 343 0.18 -0.22 -8.87
C SER A 343 0.60 -1.66 -8.54
N GLU A 344 1.70 -2.07 -9.10
CA GLU A 344 2.36 -3.32 -8.75
C GLU A 344 2.64 -3.36 -7.26
N VAL A 345 2.52 -4.54 -6.66
CA VAL A 345 2.82 -4.77 -5.25
C VAL A 345 3.88 -5.84 -5.09
N TRP A 346 4.74 -5.69 -4.10
CA TRP A 346 5.70 -6.70 -3.71
C TRP A 346 5.01 -7.73 -2.82
N ILE A 347 5.13 -9.00 -3.16
CA ILE A 347 4.68 -10.10 -2.32
C ILE A 347 5.92 -10.70 -1.66
N THR A 348 6.04 -10.47 -0.37
CA THR A 348 7.06 -11.14 0.44
C THR A 348 6.46 -12.41 1.03
N GLN A 349 7.08 -13.56 0.78
CA GLN A 349 6.76 -14.77 1.51
C GLN A 349 7.18 -14.59 2.97
N ASN A 350 6.49 -15.27 3.89
CA ASN A 350 6.94 -15.32 5.29
C ASN A 350 8.35 -15.93 5.34
N LEU A 351 9.34 -15.08 5.47
CA LEU A 351 10.72 -15.49 5.77
C LEU A 351 10.86 -15.67 7.29
N GLN A 352 10.08 -16.57 7.89
CA GLN A 352 10.24 -17.04 9.26
C GLN A 352 10.05 -18.54 9.33
#